data_3e1bc1dc2a7c643248a142a5962574e9
#
_entry.id   3e1bc1dc2a7c643248a142a5962574e9
#
_cell.length_a   1.000
_cell.length_b   1.000
_cell.length_c   1.000
_cell.angle_alpha   90.00
_cell.angle_beta   90.00
_cell.angle_gamma   90.00
#
_symmetry.space_group_name_H-M   'P 1'
#
loop_
_entity.id
_entity.type
_entity.pdbx_description
1 polymer ?
#
loop_
_entity_poly.entity_id
_entity_poly.type
_entity_poly.pdbx_seq_one_letter_code
_entity_poly.pdbx_strand_id
1 'polypeptide(L)'
;IIYENPLEVKEIGEYGQFQVERATEGGLILNIEGERVFLYSLPYVSEAYLDEMYKNVLVEKEEELGKSIDGDLTYSEKIGALLKRGVVEVESENIPKIIMAHLFIMGSVGDGDEREAELGGSKGVDLDDLPEVDYIALGHIHKPMKYSRKRACYSGSPIEYRVTENRYKKKIFLADVKGDLD
;
A
#
# COMPACT_ATOMS: atom_id res chain seq x y z
N ILE A 1 -7.72 -5.61 -12.90
CA ILE A 1 -6.25 -5.50 -12.88
C ILE A 1 -5.77 -6.10 -11.58
N ILE A 2 -4.82 -7.04 -11.64
CA ILE A 2 -4.21 -7.70 -10.48
C ILE A 2 -2.71 -7.44 -10.55
N TYR A 3 -2.11 -7.04 -9.45
CA TYR A 3 -0.66 -6.93 -9.29
C TYR A 3 -0.13 -8.14 -8.55
N GLU A 4 0.84 -8.83 -9.13
CA GLU A 4 1.54 -9.97 -8.52
C GLU A 4 2.91 -9.56 -7.98
N ASN A 5 3.44 -8.47 -8.51
CA ASN A 5 4.74 -7.91 -8.15
C ASN A 5 4.62 -6.40 -7.88
N PRO A 6 5.21 -5.87 -6.80
CA PRO A 6 5.15 -4.44 -6.48
C PRO A 6 5.83 -3.51 -7.48
N LEU A 7 6.69 -4.03 -8.34
CA LEU A 7 7.35 -3.27 -9.42
C LEU A 7 6.74 -3.54 -10.81
N GLU A 8 5.63 -4.26 -10.87
CA GLU A 8 4.99 -4.57 -12.14
C GLU A 8 4.41 -3.31 -12.79
N VAL A 9 4.66 -3.12 -14.08
CA VAL A 9 4.07 -2.07 -14.90
C VAL A 9 2.95 -2.66 -15.75
N LYS A 10 1.76 -2.12 -15.66
CA LYS A 10 0.59 -2.58 -16.43
C LYS A 10 0.48 -1.90 -17.78
N GLU A 11 -0.28 -2.51 -18.68
CA GLU A 11 -0.54 -1.94 -20.02
C GLU A 11 -1.46 -0.72 -19.93
N ILE A 12 -1.13 0.28 -20.75
CA ILE A 12 -1.95 1.47 -20.95
C ILE A 12 -3.07 1.09 -21.93
N GLY A 13 -4.28 1.57 -21.71
CA GLY A 13 -5.40 1.31 -22.61
C GLY A 13 -6.77 1.51 -21.98
N GLU A 14 -7.81 1.19 -22.75
CA GLU A 14 -9.21 1.27 -22.33
C GLU A 14 -9.67 -0.07 -21.76
N TYR A 15 -10.36 -0.03 -20.63
CA TYR A 15 -10.84 -1.19 -19.87
C TYR A 15 -12.32 -1.01 -19.48
N GLY A 16 -13.20 -1.01 -20.47
CA GLY A 16 -14.63 -0.84 -20.24
C GLY A 16 -14.99 0.58 -19.79
N GLN A 17 -15.25 0.79 -18.49
CA GLN A 17 -15.69 2.08 -17.94
C GLN A 17 -14.53 2.98 -17.49
N PHE A 18 -13.30 2.55 -17.61
CA PHE A 18 -12.13 3.35 -17.24
C PHE A 18 -10.99 3.18 -18.24
N GLN A 19 -10.12 4.16 -18.29
CA GLN A 19 -8.89 4.16 -19.07
C GLN A 19 -7.69 4.16 -18.13
N VAL A 20 -6.67 3.37 -18.46
CA VAL A 20 -5.33 3.50 -17.88
C VAL A 20 -4.57 4.49 -18.75
N GLU A 21 -4.40 5.73 -18.27
CA GLU A 21 -3.67 6.78 -18.99
C GLU A 21 -2.16 6.64 -18.88
N ARG A 22 -1.70 6.22 -17.71
CA ARG A 22 -0.27 6.05 -17.39
C ARG A 22 -0.10 4.89 -16.43
N ALA A 23 0.96 4.11 -16.63
CA ALA A 23 1.38 3.06 -15.72
C ALA A 23 2.79 3.35 -15.21
N THR A 24 3.01 3.10 -13.92
CA THR A 24 4.30 3.17 -13.23
C THR A 24 4.57 1.83 -12.55
N GLU A 25 5.73 1.68 -11.93
CA GLU A 25 6.00 0.51 -11.09
C GLU A 25 4.99 0.44 -9.93
N GLY A 26 4.12 -0.56 -9.94
CA GLY A 26 3.07 -0.76 -8.94
C GLY A 26 1.90 0.24 -8.99
N GLY A 27 1.94 1.24 -9.87
CA GLY A 27 0.98 2.33 -9.91
C GLY A 27 0.29 2.54 -11.26
N LEU A 28 -0.91 3.13 -11.23
CA LEU A 28 -1.71 3.49 -12.40
C LEU A 28 -2.32 4.87 -12.22
N ILE A 29 -2.29 5.69 -13.26
CA ILE A 29 -3.22 6.82 -13.38
C ILE A 29 -4.43 6.33 -14.19
N LEU A 30 -5.57 6.34 -13.53
CA LEU A 30 -6.85 5.95 -14.09
C LEU A 30 -7.66 7.20 -14.43
N ASN A 31 -8.33 7.16 -15.58
CA ASN A 31 -9.39 8.09 -15.91
C ASN A 31 -10.72 7.34 -15.89
N ILE A 32 -11.63 7.80 -15.05
CA ILE A 32 -12.96 7.21 -14.86
C ILE A 32 -13.96 8.32 -15.12
N GLU A 33 -14.61 8.28 -16.27
CA GLU A 33 -15.63 9.29 -16.68
C GLU A 33 -15.11 10.74 -16.64
N GLY A 34 -13.82 10.95 -16.91
CA GLY A 34 -13.18 12.27 -16.90
C GLY A 34 -12.50 12.63 -15.58
N GLU A 35 -12.74 11.90 -14.51
CA GLU A 35 -12.07 12.07 -13.23
C GLU A 35 -10.79 11.23 -13.18
N ARG A 36 -9.67 11.84 -12.81
CA ARG A 36 -8.35 11.18 -12.74
C ARG A 36 -8.00 10.82 -11.31
N VAL A 37 -7.42 9.64 -11.12
CA VAL A 37 -6.94 9.17 -9.82
C VAL A 37 -5.67 8.34 -9.99
N PHE A 38 -4.72 8.51 -9.10
CA PHE A 38 -3.57 7.61 -8.99
C PHE A 38 -3.88 6.49 -8.01
N LEU A 39 -3.69 5.26 -8.45
CA LEU A 39 -3.84 4.06 -7.65
C LEU A 39 -2.51 3.30 -7.61
N TYR A 40 -1.92 3.20 -6.43
CA TYR A 40 -0.77 2.34 -6.16
C TYR A 40 -1.22 1.04 -5.50
N SER A 41 -0.76 -0.09 -5.99
CA SER A 41 -1.11 -1.40 -5.45
C SER A 41 0.13 -2.14 -4.98
N LEU A 42 0.25 -2.34 -3.66
CA LEU A 42 1.29 -3.15 -3.04
C LEU A 42 0.70 -4.52 -2.65
N PRO A 43 0.98 -5.60 -3.40
CA PRO A 43 0.63 -6.95 -2.97
C PRO A 43 1.41 -7.34 -1.71
N TYR A 44 1.07 -8.48 -1.12
CA TYR A 44 1.86 -9.00 -0.02
C TYR A 44 3.31 -9.25 -0.45
N VAL A 45 4.25 -8.69 0.30
CA VAL A 45 5.68 -8.80 0.05
C VAL A 45 6.34 -9.52 1.22
N SER A 46 6.99 -10.65 0.95
CA SER A 46 7.80 -11.34 1.97
C SER A 46 9.08 -10.57 2.26
N GLU A 47 9.62 -10.70 3.48
CA GLU A 47 10.87 -10.06 3.87
C GLU A 47 12.04 -10.42 2.93
N ALA A 48 12.17 -11.71 2.60
CA ALA A 48 13.22 -12.17 1.69
C ALA A 48 13.14 -11.55 0.30
N TYR A 49 11.92 -11.40 -0.24
CA TYR A 49 11.70 -10.76 -1.53
C TYR A 49 11.98 -9.25 -1.46
N LEU A 50 11.56 -8.61 -0.37
CA LEU A 50 11.82 -7.19 -0.14
C LEU A 50 13.32 -6.90 -0.01
N ASP A 51 14.07 -7.79 0.67
CA ASP A 51 15.53 -7.68 0.79
C ASP A 51 16.23 -7.84 -0.56
N GLU A 52 15.76 -8.75 -1.40
CA GLU A 52 16.28 -8.92 -2.75
C GLU A 52 16.02 -7.68 -3.63
N MET A 53 14.79 -7.16 -3.59
CA MET A 53 14.45 -5.93 -4.28
C MET A 53 15.31 -4.75 -3.83
N TYR A 54 15.49 -4.61 -2.50
CA TYR A 54 16.29 -3.52 -1.94
C TYR A 54 17.75 -3.59 -2.35
N LYS A 55 18.34 -4.79 -2.37
CA LYS A 55 19.71 -4.98 -2.85
C LYS A 55 19.88 -4.51 -4.30
N ASN A 56 18.93 -4.85 -5.16
CA ASN A 56 18.96 -4.44 -6.56
C ASN A 56 18.80 -2.92 -6.73
N VAL A 57 17.85 -2.31 -6.02
CA VAL A 57 17.61 -0.86 -6.06
C VAL A 57 18.74 -0.06 -5.42
N LEU A 58 19.37 -0.58 -4.36
CA LEU A 58 20.48 0.09 -3.69
C LEU A 58 21.75 0.06 -4.55
N VAL A 59 22.02 -1.06 -5.24
CA VAL A 59 23.17 -1.16 -6.16
C VAL A 59 23.06 -0.11 -7.27
N GLU A 60 21.90 0.05 -7.90
CA GLU A 60 21.68 1.08 -8.92
C GLU A 60 21.90 2.50 -8.37
N LYS A 61 21.47 2.79 -7.13
CA LYS A 61 21.65 4.11 -6.50
C LYS A 61 23.07 4.36 -6.00
N GLU A 62 23.79 3.34 -5.55
CA GLU A 62 25.19 3.47 -5.16
C GLU A 62 26.07 3.85 -6.36
N GLU A 63 25.77 3.28 -7.52
CA GLU A 63 26.44 3.65 -8.77
C GLU A 63 26.13 5.11 -9.19
N GLU A 64 24.89 5.57 -9.01
CA GLU A 64 24.49 6.95 -9.35
C GLU A 64 25.01 8.01 -8.36
N LEU A 65 25.04 7.71 -7.05
CA LEU A 65 25.32 8.69 -6.01
C LEU A 65 26.73 8.61 -5.43
N GLY A 66 27.49 7.55 -5.74
CA GLY A 66 28.85 7.33 -5.21
C GLY A 66 28.90 7.25 -3.67
N LYS A 67 27.80 6.89 -3.02
CA LYS A 67 27.66 6.76 -1.57
C LYS A 67 27.11 5.40 -1.21
N SER A 68 27.83 4.66 -0.36
CA SER A 68 27.31 3.48 0.31
C SER A 68 26.12 3.87 1.21
N ILE A 69 24.97 3.25 0.99
CA ILE A 69 23.81 3.37 1.90
C ILE A 69 24.03 2.33 3.00
N ASP A 70 24.80 2.72 4.00
CA ASP A 70 25.14 1.87 5.14
C ASP A 70 23.98 1.95 6.16
N GLY A 71 23.23 0.87 6.29
CA GLY A 71 22.21 0.71 7.33
C GLY A 71 21.24 -0.44 7.00
N ASP A 72 21.10 -1.36 7.96
CA ASP A 72 20.05 -2.38 7.93
C ASP A 72 18.68 -1.74 8.16
N LEU A 73 17.98 -1.37 7.07
CA LEU A 73 16.61 -0.89 7.17
C LEU A 73 15.69 -2.01 7.67
N THR A 74 14.82 -1.66 8.59
CA THR A 74 13.75 -2.55 9.05
C THR A 74 12.76 -2.87 7.94
N TYR A 75 11.99 -3.95 8.09
CA TYR A 75 10.90 -4.27 7.15
C TYR A 75 9.95 -3.07 6.94
N SER A 76 9.59 -2.38 8.03
CA SER A 76 8.73 -1.20 8.00
C SER A 76 9.30 -0.07 7.15
N GLU A 77 10.57 0.29 7.38
CA GLU A 77 11.25 1.34 6.63
C GLU A 77 11.39 1.00 5.14
N LYS A 78 11.66 -0.27 4.81
CA LYS A 78 11.70 -0.76 3.42
C LYS A 78 10.35 -0.63 2.73
N ILE A 79 9.26 -1.05 3.37
CA ILE A 79 7.89 -0.88 2.86
C ILE A 79 7.57 0.60 2.67
N GLY A 80 7.86 1.43 3.68
CA GLY A 80 7.64 2.87 3.62
C GLY A 80 8.37 3.55 2.45
N ALA A 81 9.63 3.19 2.24
CA ALA A 81 10.43 3.72 1.13
C ALA A 81 9.90 3.28 -0.24
N LEU A 82 9.47 2.01 -0.38
CA LEU A 82 8.86 1.50 -1.59
C LEU A 82 7.57 2.26 -1.96
N LEU A 83 6.70 2.47 -0.98
CA LEU A 83 5.46 3.23 -1.18
C LEU A 83 5.72 4.70 -1.50
N LYS A 84 6.67 5.34 -0.79
CA LYS A 84 7.07 6.73 -1.05
C LYS A 84 7.63 6.90 -2.46
N ARG A 85 8.47 5.95 -2.93
CA ARG A 85 9.00 5.96 -4.29
C ARG A 85 7.86 5.96 -5.33
N GLY A 86 6.88 5.08 -5.18
CA GLY A 86 5.76 5.01 -6.12
C GLY A 86 4.90 6.27 -6.14
N VAL A 87 4.73 6.94 -4.99
CA VAL A 87 3.95 8.19 -4.91
C VAL A 87 4.72 9.38 -5.48
N VAL A 88 6.05 9.46 -5.29
CA VAL A 88 6.89 10.56 -5.80
C VAL A 88 6.81 10.69 -7.32
N GLU A 89 6.65 9.58 -8.05
CA GLU A 89 6.53 9.62 -9.52
C GLU A 89 5.32 10.43 -10.03
N VAL A 90 4.33 10.67 -9.18
CA VAL A 90 3.10 11.41 -9.48
C VAL A 90 2.87 12.60 -8.53
N GLU A 91 3.90 13.01 -7.79
CA GLU A 91 3.78 14.10 -6.81
C GLU A 91 3.36 15.42 -7.44
N SER A 92 3.86 15.70 -8.64
CA SER A 92 3.51 16.92 -9.39
C SER A 92 2.10 16.91 -10.00
N GLU A 93 1.42 15.75 -9.99
CA GLU A 93 0.07 15.62 -10.50
C GLU A 93 -0.93 16.04 -9.42
N ASN A 94 -1.78 17.03 -9.72
CA ASN A 94 -2.86 17.44 -8.82
C ASN A 94 -4.08 16.52 -8.99
N ILE A 95 -3.92 15.26 -8.57
CA ILE A 95 -4.95 14.21 -8.60
C ILE A 95 -4.96 13.46 -7.27
N PRO A 96 -6.10 12.91 -6.86
CA PRO A 96 -6.17 12.05 -5.69
C PRO A 96 -5.20 10.86 -5.79
N LYS A 97 -4.55 10.53 -4.68
CA LYS A 97 -3.60 9.42 -4.58
C LYS A 97 -4.11 8.38 -3.58
N ILE A 98 -4.33 7.18 -4.07
CA ILE A 98 -4.82 6.06 -3.28
C ILE A 98 -3.77 4.95 -3.26
N ILE A 99 -3.49 4.42 -2.08
CA ILE A 99 -2.68 3.22 -1.90
C ILE A 99 -3.59 2.06 -1.51
N MET A 100 -3.44 0.94 -2.17
CA MET A 100 -3.99 -0.36 -1.75
C MET A 100 -2.83 -1.26 -1.34
N ALA A 101 -2.83 -1.75 -0.10
CA ALA A 101 -1.72 -2.56 0.41
C ALA A 101 -2.20 -3.68 1.33
N HIS A 102 -1.52 -4.83 1.26
CA HIS A 102 -1.77 -5.96 2.16
C HIS A 102 -0.69 -6.00 3.24
N LEU A 103 -0.89 -5.23 4.31
CA LEU A 103 0.09 -4.97 5.36
C LEU A 103 -0.51 -5.19 6.75
N PHE A 104 0.33 -5.62 7.69
CA PHE A 104 0.04 -5.58 9.13
C PHE A 104 0.61 -4.28 9.72
N ILE A 105 -0.27 -3.37 10.15
CA ILE A 105 0.14 -2.14 10.84
C ILE A 105 0.36 -2.45 12.33
N MET A 106 1.51 -2.06 12.87
CA MET A 106 1.84 -2.26 14.27
C MET A 106 0.81 -1.58 15.18
N GLY A 107 0.43 -2.28 16.26
CA GLY A 107 -0.64 -1.83 17.15
C GLY A 107 -2.06 -2.10 16.64
N SER A 108 -2.23 -2.74 15.49
CA SER A 108 -3.52 -3.27 15.06
C SER A 108 -3.99 -4.37 16.00
N VAL A 109 -5.27 -4.35 16.36
CA VAL A 109 -5.87 -5.40 17.20
C VAL A 109 -6.65 -6.35 16.29
N GLY A 110 -6.04 -7.50 16.00
CA GLY A 110 -6.70 -8.61 15.31
C GLY A 110 -7.55 -9.45 16.26
N ASP A 111 -8.53 -10.17 15.75
CA ASP A 111 -9.29 -11.17 16.53
C ASP A 111 -8.61 -12.54 16.43
N GLY A 112 -7.53 -12.75 17.17
CA GLY A 112 -6.90 -14.07 17.30
C GLY A 112 -5.86 -14.41 16.23
N ASP A 113 -5.50 -13.49 15.36
CA ASP A 113 -4.28 -13.55 14.55
C ASP A 113 -3.07 -12.99 15.32
N GLU A 114 -3.20 -12.92 16.64
CA GLU A 114 -2.13 -12.59 17.57
C GLU A 114 -0.86 -13.44 17.37
N ARG A 115 -1.00 -14.65 16.80
CA ARG A 115 0.14 -15.48 16.40
C ARG A 115 0.97 -14.86 15.27
N GLU A 116 0.37 -14.14 14.34
CA GLU A 116 1.14 -13.39 13.33
C GLU A 116 1.73 -12.12 13.93
N ALA A 117 1.07 -11.49 14.90
CA ALA A 117 1.64 -10.40 15.68
C ALA A 117 2.76 -10.89 16.62
N GLU A 118 2.63 -12.09 17.22
CA GLU A 118 3.65 -12.69 18.07
C GLU A 118 4.79 -13.33 17.28
N LEU A 119 4.51 -13.97 16.13
CA LEU A 119 5.53 -14.54 15.25
C LEU A 119 6.17 -13.51 14.31
N GLY A 120 5.58 -12.35 14.16
CA GLY A 120 5.89 -11.33 13.16
C GLY A 120 6.15 -9.95 13.70
N GLY A 121 6.65 -9.79 14.92
CA GLY A 121 7.15 -8.47 15.36
C GLY A 121 8.15 -7.83 14.39
N SER A 122 8.79 -8.63 13.53
CA SER A 122 9.67 -8.19 12.44
C SER A 122 8.93 -7.73 11.17
N LYS A 123 7.68 -8.13 10.96
CA LYS A 123 6.91 -7.83 9.74
C LYS A 123 5.81 -6.78 9.92
N GLY A 124 5.73 -6.18 11.09
CA GLY A 124 4.83 -5.05 11.35
C GLY A 124 5.33 -3.79 10.66
N VAL A 125 4.41 -3.03 10.09
CA VAL A 125 4.70 -1.73 9.47
C VAL A 125 4.24 -0.63 10.42
N ASP A 126 5.12 0.33 10.70
CA ASP A 126 4.74 1.52 11.44
C ASP A 126 3.90 2.44 10.54
N LEU A 127 2.81 2.92 11.08
CA LEU A 127 1.92 3.84 10.36
C LEU A 127 2.66 5.12 9.91
N ASP A 128 3.68 5.54 10.67
CA ASP A 128 4.46 6.75 10.38
C ASP A 128 5.43 6.57 9.21
N ASP A 129 5.80 5.34 8.87
CA ASP A 129 6.62 5.05 7.69
C ASP A 129 5.84 5.19 6.38
N LEU A 130 4.50 5.08 6.43
CA LEU A 130 3.66 5.22 5.26
C LEU A 130 3.66 6.66 4.71
N PRO A 131 3.59 6.87 3.39
CA PRO A 131 3.51 8.19 2.79
C PRO A 131 2.20 8.91 3.13
N GLU A 132 2.20 10.24 3.02
CA GLU A 132 0.98 11.04 3.05
C GLU A 132 0.29 10.96 1.68
N VAL A 133 -0.93 10.43 1.68
CA VAL A 133 -1.79 10.32 0.49
C VAL A 133 -3.24 10.54 0.90
N ASP A 134 -4.13 10.63 -0.08
CA ASP A 134 -5.55 10.92 0.19
C ASP A 134 -6.27 9.75 0.85
N TYR A 135 -5.87 8.50 0.54
CA TYR A 135 -6.45 7.32 1.17
C TYR A 135 -5.53 6.10 1.10
N ILE A 136 -5.51 5.31 2.18
CA ILE A 136 -4.80 4.02 2.23
C ILE A 136 -5.80 2.90 2.56
N ALA A 137 -6.09 2.07 1.57
CA ALA A 137 -6.90 0.88 1.72
C ALA A 137 -6.02 -0.30 2.14
N LEU A 138 -6.19 -0.77 3.37
CA LEU A 138 -5.40 -1.86 3.95
C LEU A 138 -6.17 -3.19 3.91
N GLY A 139 -5.49 -4.24 3.47
CA GLY A 139 -5.88 -5.65 3.66
C GLY A 139 -5.02 -6.31 4.73
N HIS A 140 -5.32 -7.54 5.10
CA HIS A 140 -4.70 -8.40 6.10
C HIS A 140 -5.56 -8.60 7.35
N ILE A 141 -5.96 -7.54 8.06
CA ILE A 141 -6.78 -7.63 9.25
C ILE A 141 -8.25 -7.83 8.88
N HIS A 142 -8.89 -8.87 9.43
CA HIS A 142 -10.28 -9.21 9.15
C HIS A 142 -11.30 -8.32 9.88
N LYS A 143 -10.87 -7.61 10.92
CA LYS A 143 -11.66 -6.69 11.69
C LYS A 143 -11.64 -5.29 11.05
N PRO A 144 -12.79 -4.65 10.84
CA PRO A 144 -12.83 -3.27 10.34
C PRO A 144 -12.17 -2.29 11.32
N MET A 145 -11.19 -1.53 10.84
CA MET A 145 -10.45 -0.55 11.64
C MET A 145 -10.14 0.70 10.81
N LYS A 146 -10.10 1.87 11.47
CA LYS A 146 -9.70 3.15 10.86
C LYS A 146 -8.58 3.80 11.64
N TYR A 147 -7.63 4.36 10.92
CA TYR A 147 -6.58 5.21 11.45
C TYR A 147 -6.82 6.64 10.94
N SER A 148 -7.13 7.57 11.85
CA SER A 148 -7.36 8.98 11.49
C SER A 148 -6.09 9.69 11.00
N ARG A 149 -4.93 9.25 11.50
CA ARG A 149 -3.60 9.70 11.12
C ARG A 149 -3.23 9.22 9.77
N LYS A 150 -3.19 9.23 8.78
CA LYS A 150 -2.84 8.70 7.43
C LYS A 150 -4.06 8.36 6.58
N ARG A 151 -5.25 8.67 7.06
CA ARG A 151 -6.50 8.29 6.35
C ARG A 151 -6.50 6.82 5.91
N ALA A 152 -5.96 5.93 6.77
CA ALA A 152 -5.79 4.51 6.48
C ALA A 152 -6.93 3.69 7.08
N CYS A 153 -7.32 2.60 6.40
CA CYS A 153 -8.46 1.81 6.81
C CYS A 153 -8.32 0.33 6.43
N TYR A 154 -8.62 -0.56 7.36
CA TYR A 154 -8.95 -1.94 7.08
C TYR A 154 -10.47 -2.07 6.94
N SER A 155 -10.97 -2.47 5.78
CA SER A 155 -12.39 -2.81 5.61
C SER A 155 -12.75 -4.12 6.32
N GLY A 156 -11.76 -4.95 6.55
CA GLY A 156 -11.91 -6.28 7.10
C GLY A 156 -12.31 -7.31 6.02
N SER A 157 -12.57 -8.53 6.47
CA SER A 157 -13.10 -9.58 5.58
C SER A 157 -14.59 -9.37 5.31
N PRO A 158 -15.09 -9.65 4.10
CA PRO A 158 -16.50 -9.49 3.75
C PRO A 158 -17.41 -10.50 4.44
N ILE A 159 -16.87 -11.65 4.80
CA ILE A 159 -17.56 -12.74 5.51
C ILE A 159 -16.78 -13.17 6.74
N GLU A 160 -17.41 -13.92 7.62
CA GLU A 160 -16.76 -14.53 8.77
C GLU A 160 -15.96 -15.76 8.35
N TYR A 161 -14.64 -15.75 8.54
CA TYR A 161 -13.77 -16.90 8.32
C TYR A 161 -13.58 -17.74 9.58
N ARG A 162 -13.85 -17.15 10.76
CA ARG A 162 -13.67 -17.78 12.09
C ARG A 162 -14.87 -17.48 12.99
N VAL A 163 -15.18 -18.42 13.89
CA VAL A 163 -16.25 -18.23 14.89
C VAL A 163 -16.00 -17.00 15.79
N THR A 164 -14.76 -16.64 16.02
CA THR A 164 -14.38 -15.45 16.81
C THR A 164 -14.75 -14.13 16.13
N GLU A 165 -14.94 -14.13 14.84
CA GLU A 165 -15.27 -12.94 14.06
C GLU A 165 -16.73 -12.50 14.20
N ASN A 166 -17.59 -13.29 14.84
CA ASN A 166 -18.98 -12.92 15.15
C ASN A 166 -19.09 -11.80 16.19
N ARG A 167 -17.98 -11.42 16.83
CA ARG A 167 -17.93 -10.36 17.86
C ARG A 167 -18.00 -8.96 17.30
N TYR A 168 -17.85 -8.79 15.99
CA TYR A 168 -17.92 -7.48 15.34
C TYR A 168 -18.71 -7.53 14.02
N LYS A 169 -19.32 -6.41 13.66
CA LYS A 169 -20.08 -6.31 12.42
C LYS A 169 -19.14 -6.15 11.25
N LYS A 170 -19.33 -6.95 10.21
CA LYS A 170 -18.67 -6.74 8.91
C LYS A 170 -19.12 -5.41 8.31
N LYS A 171 -18.21 -4.73 7.60
CA LYS A 171 -18.43 -3.38 7.08
C LYS A 171 -17.86 -3.26 5.67
N ILE A 172 -18.46 -2.35 4.93
CA ILE A 172 -17.89 -1.79 3.70
C ILE A 172 -17.61 -0.31 4.02
N PHE A 173 -16.45 0.18 3.63
CA PHE A 173 -16.13 1.59 3.71
C PHE A 173 -16.26 2.21 2.32
N LEU A 174 -17.04 3.26 2.24
CA LEU A 174 -17.06 4.15 1.09
C LEU A 174 -16.10 5.31 1.39
N ALA A 175 -15.09 5.48 0.56
CA ALA A 175 -14.17 6.60 0.63
C ALA A 175 -14.53 7.58 -0.51
N ASP A 176 -14.86 8.80 -0.16
CA ASP A 176 -14.99 9.94 -1.09
C ASP A 176 -13.63 10.65 -1.07
N VAL A 177 -12.88 10.50 -2.15
CA VAL A 177 -11.52 11.04 -2.27
C VAL A 177 -11.56 12.15 -3.30
N LYS A 178 -11.37 13.38 -2.83
CA LYS A 178 -11.29 14.57 -3.69
C LYS A 178 -9.85 15.07 -3.67
N GLY A 179 -9.30 15.39 -4.83
CA GLY A 179 -8.07 16.16 -4.91
C GLY A 179 -8.28 17.50 -4.21
N ASP A 180 -7.22 18.06 -3.62
CA ASP A 180 -7.27 19.40 -3.08
C ASP A 180 -7.67 20.35 -4.21
N LEU A 181 -8.92 20.79 -4.18
CA LEU A 181 -9.38 21.93 -4.95
C LEU A 181 -9.05 23.15 -4.10
N ASP A 182 -7.96 23.82 -4.42
CA ASP A 182 -7.71 25.20 -3.97
C ASP A 182 -8.81 26.17 -4.49
#